data_ebd246bab8e1fd83afc4cc40f6b7f511
#
_entry.id   ebd246bab8e1fd83afc4cc40f6b7f511
#
_cell.length_a   1.000
_cell.length_b   1.000
_cell.length_c   1.000
_cell.angle_alpha   90.00
_cell.angle_beta   90.00
_cell.angle_gamma   90.00
#
_symmetry.space_group_name_H-M   'P 1'
#
loop_
_entity.id
_entity.type
_entity.pdbx_description
1 polymer ?
#
loop_
_entity_poly.entity_id
_entity_poly.type
_entity_poly.pdbx_seq_one_letter_code
_entity_poly.pdbx_strand_id
1 'polypeptide(L)'
;MMRQFDSVHLLADHIGTEIACSEWLTIEASRVREFAQATGDHQWIHVDEERARRESPFGAAVAHGFLTLSLIPGWLAQSIDIRQRMGVNYGLNRVRFPAPVPVGSRVRAHFTVQGFELLKDGGQITWAITVEREGGDWPVCVAELITQHYD
;
A
#
# COMPACT_ATOMS: atom_id res chain seq x y z
N MET A 1 11.14 1.91 -12.62
CA MET A 1 10.61 1.80 -14.00
C MET A 1 9.28 1.06 -13.96
N MET A 2 8.29 1.60 -14.64
CA MET A 2 6.96 0.99 -14.75
C MET A 2 7.00 -0.25 -15.63
N ARG A 3 6.45 -1.37 -15.15
CA ARG A 3 6.28 -2.58 -15.97
C ARG A 3 4.94 -2.51 -16.71
N GLN A 4 4.95 -2.88 -17.97
CA GLN A 4 3.77 -2.83 -18.82
C GLN A 4 3.30 -4.23 -19.18
N PHE A 5 2.00 -4.44 -19.13
CA PHE A 5 1.33 -5.68 -19.51
C PHE A 5 0.19 -5.38 -20.47
N ASP A 6 0.19 -6.01 -21.63
CA ASP A 6 -0.84 -5.81 -22.64
C ASP A 6 -2.21 -6.37 -22.23
N SER A 7 -2.24 -7.19 -21.20
CA SER A 7 -3.48 -7.76 -20.65
C SER A 7 -3.23 -8.23 -19.22
N VAL A 8 -4.29 -8.18 -18.39
CA VAL A 8 -4.26 -8.75 -17.04
C VAL A 8 -3.97 -10.25 -17.07
N HIS A 9 -4.35 -10.95 -18.14
CA HIS A 9 -4.15 -12.39 -18.27
C HIS A 9 -2.67 -12.79 -18.25
N LEU A 10 -1.79 -11.88 -18.67
CA LEU A 10 -0.33 -12.13 -18.65
C LEU A 10 0.22 -12.22 -17.22
N LEU A 11 -0.48 -11.66 -16.24
CA LEU A 11 -0.05 -11.75 -14.85
C LEU A 11 -0.16 -13.17 -14.29
N ALA A 12 -0.97 -14.02 -14.90
CA ALA A 12 -1.06 -15.43 -14.51
C ALA A 12 0.27 -16.17 -14.64
N ASP A 13 1.16 -15.71 -15.52
CA ASP A 13 2.48 -16.32 -15.74
C ASP A 13 3.50 -15.89 -14.67
N HIS A 14 3.14 -14.96 -13.79
CA HIS A 14 4.03 -14.40 -12.79
C HIS A 14 3.67 -14.77 -11.35
N ILE A 15 2.77 -15.74 -11.15
CA ILE A 15 2.36 -16.15 -9.80
C ILE A 15 3.60 -16.61 -9.00
N GLY A 16 3.73 -16.05 -7.80
CA GLY A 16 4.86 -16.31 -6.91
C GLY A 16 6.05 -15.39 -7.13
N THR A 17 5.99 -14.46 -8.09
CA THR A 17 7.10 -13.59 -8.45
C THR A 17 6.81 -12.13 -8.01
N GLU A 18 7.78 -11.50 -7.35
CA GLU A 18 7.74 -10.06 -7.12
C GLU A 18 7.97 -9.36 -8.45
N ILE A 19 6.96 -8.65 -8.93
CA ILE A 19 7.03 -8.02 -10.26
C ILE A 19 7.25 -6.53 -10.24
N ALA A 20 7.13 -5.90 -9.08
CA ALA A 20 7.36 -4.46 -8.97
C ALA A 20 7.70 -4.06 -7.55
N CYS A 21 8.43 -2.96 -7.44
CA CYS A 21 8.71 -2.25 -6.21
C CYS A 21 8.50 -0.76 -6.49
N SER A 22 7.73 -0.09 -5.65
CA SER A 22 7.46 1.33 -5.83
C SER A 22 8.68 2.19 -5.52
N GLU A 23 8.63 3.46 -5.92
CA GLU A 23 9.56 4.46 -5.44
C GLU A 23 9.34 4.71 -3.95
N TRP A 24 10.35 5.25 -3.29
CA TRP A 24 10.23 5.69 -1.91
C TRP A 24 9.30 6.90 -1.82
N LEU A 25 8.47 6.94 -0.78
CA LEU A 25 7.60 8.06 -0.48
C LEU A 25 7.86 8.52 0.96
N THR A 26 8.11 9.81 1.13
CA THR A 26 8.23 10.40 2.47
C THR A 26 6.83 10.66 3.02
N ILE A 27 6.57 10.17 4.23
CA ILE A 27 5.28 10.38 4.90
C ILE A 27 5.37 11.69 5.69
N GLU A 28 4.96 12.78 5.04
CA GLU A 28 4.98 14.11 5.61
C GLU A 28 3.87 14.29 6.67
N ALA A 29 4.10 15.13 7.66
CA ALA A 29 3.09 15.48 8.66
C ALA A 29 1.83 16.06 8.01
N SER A 30 1.97 16.84 6.94
CA SER A 30 0.84 17.38 6.18
C SER A 30 -0.06 16.31 5.60
N ARG A 31 0.53 15.23 5.07
CA ARG A 31 -0.23 14.09 4.53
C ARG A 31 -1.03 13.38 5.63
N VAL A 32 -0.43 13.21 6.80
CA VAL A 32 -1.11 12.60 7.95
C VAL A 32 -2.30 13.47 8.40
N ARG A 33 -2.12 14.79 8.46
CA ARG A 33 -3.21 15.71 8.77
C ARG A 33 -4.32 15.69 7.73
N GLU A 34 -3.98 15.63 6.44
CA GLU A 34 -4.95 15.51 5.36
C GLU A 34 -5.77 14.22 5.46
N PHE A 35 -5.10 13.12 5.78
CA PHE A 35 -5.78 11.83 5.97
C PHE A 35 -6.70 11.86 7.19
N ALA A 36 -6.25 12.44 8.30
CA ALA A 36 -7.07 12.63 9.50
C ALA A 36 -8.31 13.46 9.19
N GLN A 37 -8.15 14.52 8.41
CA GLN A 37 -9.26 15.39 8.00
C GLN A 37 -10.24 14.65 7.10
N ALA A 38 -9.73 13.87 6.14
CA ALA A 38 -10.57 13.15 5.19
C ALA A 38 -11.39 12.03 5.85
N THR A 39 -10.85 11.39 6.90
CA THR A 39 -11.45 10.21 7.52
C THR A 39 -12.12 10.48 8.85
N GLY A 40 -11.78 11.58 9.51
CA GLY A 40 -12.26 11.87 10.86
C GLY A 40 -11.45 11.21 11.97
N ASP A 41 -10.36 10.53 11.66
CA ASP A 41 -9.48 9.92 12.66
C ASP A 41 -8.42 10.93 13.11
N HIS A 42 -8.74 11.67 14.17
CA HIS A 42 -7.88 12.71 14.73
C HIS A 42 -7.20 12.27 16.04
N GLN A 43 -6.97 10.98 16.22
CA GLN A 43 -6.31 10.51 17.43
C GLN A 43 -4.95 11.20 17.61
N TRP A 44 -4.64 11.59 18.84
CA TRP A 44 -3.47 12.41 19.16
C TRP A 44 -2.14 11.79 18.73
N ILE A 45 -2.05 10.46 18.69
CA ILE A 45 -0.81 9.78 18.28
C ILE A 45 -0.41 10.08 16.84
N HIS A 46 -1.35 10.56 16.02
CA HIS A 46 -1.13 10.91 14.62
C HIS A 46 -0.93 12.41 14.40
N VAL A 47 -1.70 13.24 15.10
CA VAL A 47 -1.81 14.66 14.78
C VAL A 47 -1.16 15.60 15.79
N ASP A 48 -0.88 15.15 17.00
CA ASP A 48 -0.23 15.97 18.04
C ASP A 48 1.22 15.49 18.23
N GLU A 49 2.12 16.08 17.44
CA GLU A 49 3.52 15.68 17.41
C GLU A 49 4.22 15.87 18.76
N GLU A 50 3.91 16.94 19.47
CA GLU A 50 4.52 17.22 20.76
C GLU A 50 4.07 16.23 21.82
N ARG A 51 2.77 16.00 21.91
CA ARG A 51 2.22 15.00 22.85
C ARG A 51 2.70 13.59 22.51
N ALA A 52 2.73 13.23 21.23
CA ALA A 52 3.20 11.94 20.77
C ALA A 52 4.65 11.68 21.17
N ARG A 53 5.51 12.71 21.04
CA ARG A 53 6.91 12.61 21.43
C ARG A 53 7.05 12.34 22.93
N ARG A 54 6.22 12.96 23.77
CA ARG A 54 6.30 12.84 25.23
C ARG A 54 5.61 11.62 25.79
N GLU A 55 4.46 11.26 25.23
CA GLU A 55 3.53 10.29 25.85
C GLU A 55 3.32 9.01 25.03
N SER A 56 3.62 9.02 23.74
CA SER A 56 3.43 7.87 22.88
C SER A 56 4.52 6.81 23.11
N PRO A 57 4.16 5.51 23.10
CA PRO A 57 5.15 4.44 23.17
C PRO A 57 6.09 4.43 21.98
N PHE A 58 5.72 5.13 20.88
CA PHE A 58 6.54 5.22 19.68
C PHE A 58 7.57 6.36 19.74
N GLY A 59 7.45 7.27 20.69
CA GLY A 59 8.36 8.40 20.85
C GLY A 59 8.23 9.47 19.77
N ALA A 60 7.23 9.39 18.92
CA ALA A 60 6.95 10.31 17.81
C ALA A 60 5.52 10.16 17.35
N ALA A 61 5.00 11.14 16.60
CA ALA A 61 3.76 10.97 15.88
C ALA A 61 3.94 9.92 14.79
N VAL A 62 2.93 9.09 14.59
CA VAL A 62 2.95 8.01 13.62
C VAL A 62 1.80 8.13 12.63
N ALA A 63 2.03 7.73 11.38
CA ALA A 63 0.99 7.67 10.38
C ALA A 63 -0.06 6.63 10.77
N HIS A 64 -1.31 6.89 10.36
CA HIS A 64 -2.36 5.88 10.47
C HIS A 64 -1.96 4.64 9.67
N GLY A 65 -2.16 3.46 10.21
CA GLY A 65 -2.01 2.22 9.43
C GLY A 65 -2.87 2.26 8.16
N PHE A 66 -4.10 2.78 8.29
CA PHE A 66 -5.01 2.93 7.15
C PHE A 66 -4.51 3.92 6.10
N LEU A 67 -3.71 4.93 6.48
CA LEU A 67 -3.05 5.80 5.50
C LEU A 67 -2.08 4.99 4.65
N THR A 68 -1.19 4.24 5.30
CA THR A 68 -0.22 3.38 4.60
C THR A 68 -0.93 2.40 3.67
N LEU A 69 -1.98 1.75 4.14
CA LEU A 69 -2.81 0.85 3.34
C LEU A 69 -3.41 1.56 2.13
N SER A 70 -3.93 2.78 2.33
CA SER A 70 -4.58 3.57 1.29
C SER A 70 -3.62 4.04 0.19
N LEU A 71 -2.31 4.07 0.46
CA LEU A 71 -1.30 4.44 -0.53
C LEU A 71 -1.02 3.32 -1.54
N ILE A 72 -1.35 2.08 -1.20
CA ILE A 72 -1.00 0.90 -2.02
C ILE A 72 -1.55 1.00 -3.44
N PRO A 73 -2.83 1.35 -3.69
CA PRO A 73 -3.32 1.44 -5.06
C PRO A 73 -2.58 2.48 -5.92
N GLY A 74 -2.19 3.60 -5.33
CA GLY A 74 -1.40 4.62 -6.03
C GLY A 74 -0.01 4.10 -6.40
N TRP A 75 0.66 3.42 -5.50
CA TRP A 75 1.95 2.78 -5.77
C TRP A 75 1.83 1.71 -6.85
N LEU A 76 0.74 0.91 -6.81
CA LEU A 76 0.50 -0.12 -7.81
C LEU A 76 0.35 0.51 -9.20
N ALA A 77 -0.47 1.56 -9.32
CA ALA A 77 -0.70 2.26 -10.58
C ALA A 77 0.57 2.93 -11.15
N GLN A 78 1.48 3.36 -10.28
CA GLN A 78 2.76 3.95 -10.70
C GLN A 78 3.80 2.90 -11.08
N SER A 79 3.67 1.69 -10.60
CA SER A 79 4.66 0.62 -10.76
C SER A 79 4.31 -0.34 -11.89
N ILE A 80 3.04 -0.55 -12.15
CA ILE A 80 2.53 -1.54 -13.09
C ILE A 80 1.42 -0.91 -13.93
N ASP A 81 1.61 -0.92 -15.24
CA ASP A 81 0.61 -0.47 -16.20
C ASP A 81 0.00 -1.70 -16.88
N ILE A 82 -1.27 -1.94 -16.62
CA ILE A 82 -2.03 -3.01 -17.25
C ILE A 82 -2.98 -2.39 -18.26
N ARG A 83 -2.86 -2.77 -19.51
CA ARG A 83 -3.82 -2.33 -20.53
C ARG A 83 -5.19 -2.88 -20.19
N GLN A 84 -6.13 -1.99 -19.88
CA GLN A 84 -7.45 -2.32 -19.41
C GLN A 84 -8.40 -1.15 -19.60
N ARG A 85 -9.68 -1.44 -19.61
CA ARG A 85 -10.72 -0.42 -19.58
C ARG A 85 -10.89 0.15 -18.18
N MET A 86 -10.82 -0.71 -17.15
CA MET A 86 -11.08 -0.32 -15.76
C MET A 86 -10.44 -1.30 -14.79
N GLY A 87 -9.85 -0.78 -13.72
CA GLY A 87 -9.40 -1.55 -12.56
C GLY A 87 -10.21 -1.18 -11.33
N VAL A 88 -10.50 -2.16 -10.49
CA VAL A 88 -11.29 -1.97 -9.26
C VAL A 88 -10.54 -2.60 -8.09
N ASN A 89 -10.43 -1.85 -6.98
CA ASN A 89 -10.00 -2.41 -5.71
C ASN A 89 -11.18 -3.18 -5.12
N TYR A 90 -11.13 -4.50 -5.23
CA TYR A 90 -12.24 -5.35 -4.84
C TYR A 90 -12.30 -5.58 -3.34
N GLY A 91 -11.17 -5.83 -2.72
CA GLY A 91 -11.12 -6.10 -1.30
C GLY A 91 -9.74 -6.51 -0.80
N LEU A 92 -9.71 -6.92 0.45
CA LEU A 92 -8.50 -7.35 1.15
C LEU A 92 -8.83 -8.64 1.90
N ASN A 93 -7.96 -9.63 1.86
CA ASN A 93 -8.13 -10.84 2.66
C ASN A 93 -7.53 -10.69 4.04
N ARG A 94 -6.29 -10.22 4.12
CA ARG A 94 -5.56 -10.09 5.36
C ARG A 94 -4.70 -8.84 5.33
N VAL A 95 -4.76 -8.07 6.43
CA VAL A 95 -3.96 -6.86 6.60
C VAL A 95 -3.39 -6.86 8.02
N ARG A 96 -2.10 -6.54 8.15
CA ARG A 96 -1.45 -6.31 9.44
C ARG A 96 -0.49 -5.13 9.33
N PHE A 97 -0.32 -4.43 10.43
CA PHE A 97 0.62 -3.32 10.59
C PHE A 97 1.64 -3.69 11.66
N PRO A 98 2.68 -4.48 11.30
CA PRO A 98 3.59 -5.04 12.31
C PRO A 98 4.48 -4.00 13.00
N ALA A 99 4.76 -2.88 12.33
CA ALA A 99 5.60 -1.81 12.87
C ALA A 99 5.00 -0.45 12.56
N PRO A 100 5.27 0.58 13.40
CA PRO A 100 4.77 1.93 13.17
C PRO A 100 5.54 2.64 12.04
N VAL A 101 4.88 3.66 11.47
CA VAL A 101 5.49 4.59 10.51
C VAL A 101 5.60 5.95 11.17
N PRO A 102 6.73 6.28 11.79
CA PRO A 102 6.95 7.64 12.32
C PRO A 102 6.83 8.66 11.20
N VAL A 103 6.20 9.80 11.51
CA VAL A 103 6.11 10.93 10.58
C VAL A 103 7.52 11.32 10.13
N GLY A 104 7.69 11.56 8.83
CA GLY A 104 8.99 11.84 8.23
C GLY A 104 9.71 10.61 7.68
N SER A 105 9.19 9.40 7.95
CA SER A 105 9.75 8.16 7.41
C SER A 105 9.55 8.05 5.91
N ARG A 106 10.45 7.33 5.25
CA ARG A 106 10.29 6.94 3.85
C ARG A 106 9.84 5.49 3.77
N VAL A 107 8.82 5.25 2.96
CA VAL A 107 8.21 3.92 2.79
C VAL A 107 8.06 3.60 1.31
N ARG A 108 8.06 2.31 0.98
CA ARG A 108 7.78 1.81 -0.38
C ARG A 108 7.12 0.44 -0.33
N ALA A 109 6.44 0.08 -1.39
CA ALA A 109 5.71 -1.17 -1.49
C ALA A 109 6.33 -2.14 -2.49
N HIS A 110 6.35 -3.42 -2.12
CA HIS A 110 6.73 -4.54 -2.98
C HIS A 110 5.47 -5.30 -3.38
N PHE A 111 5.37 -5.65 -4.67
CA PHE A 111 4.20 -6.30 -5.23
C PHE A 111 4.56 -7.67 -5.80
N THR A 112 3.98 -8.71 -5.23
CA THR A 112 4.09 -10.10 -5.71
C THR A 112 2.73 -10.56 -6.19
N VAL A 113 2.65 -11.16 -7.34
CA VAL A 113 1.42 -11.81 -7.82
C VAL A 113 1.25 -13.10 -7.03
N GLN A 114 0.21 -13.17 -6.21
CA GLN A 114 -0.09 -14.36 -5.40
C GLN A 114 -1.07 -15.28 -6.09
N GLY A 115 -2.02 -14.74 -6.82
CA GLY A 115 -3.03 -15.52 -7.50
C GLY A 115 -3.68 -14.79 -8.66
N PHE A 116 -4.25 -15.56 -9.56
CA PHE A 116 -5.03 -15.07 -10.70
C PHE A 116 -6.30 -15.89 -10.82
N GLU A 117 -7.42 -15.23 -11.07
CA GLU A 117 -8.70 -15.86 -11.33
C GLU A 117 -9.32 -15.23 -12.57
N LEU A 118 -9.75 -16.07 -13.51
CA LEU A 118 -10.40 -15.60 -14.73
C LEU A 118 -11.80 -15.07 -14.42
N LEU A 119 -12.11 -13.88 -14.90
CA LEU A 119 -13.46 -13.30 -14.87
C LEU A 119 -14.03 -13.29 -16.28
N LYS A 120 -15.36 -13.11 -16.39
CA LYS A 120 -16.04 -13.10 -17.67
C LYS A 120 -15.44 -12.10 -18.66
N ASP A 121 -15.16 -10.87 -18.19
CA ASP A 121 -14.64 -9.79 -19.02
C ASP A 121 -13.30 -9.25 -18.49
N GLY A 122 -12.45 -10.13 -17.96
CA GLY A 122 -11.17 -9.71 -17.41
C GLY A 122 -10.54 -10.74 -16.49
N GLY A 123 -9.84 -10.27 -15.47
CA GLY A 123 -9.17 -11.11 -14.49
C GLY A 123 -9.09 -10.48 -13.12
N GLN A 124 -9.02 -11.33 -12.10
CA GLN A 124 -8.84 -10.93 -10.72
C GLN A 124 -7.44 -11.32 -10.27
N ILE A 125 -6.73 -10.37 -9.68
CA ILE A 125 -5.40 -10.59 -9.13
C ILE A 125 -5.47 -10.53 -7.62
N THR A 126 -4.85 -11.49 -6.95
CA THR A 126 -4.51 -11.39 -5.53
C THR A 126 -3.04 -11.03 -5.43
N TRP A 127 -2.78 -9.88 -4.80
CA TRP A 127 -1.45 -9.35 -4.60
C TRP A 127 -0.98 -9.64 -3.17
N ALA A 128 0.21 -10.19 -3.02
CA ALA A 128 0.91 -10.15 -1.74
C ALA A 128 1.76 -8.88 -1.71
N ILE A 129 1.49 -8.02 -0.74
CA ILE A 129 2.10 -6.69 -0.66
C ILE A 129 2.83 -6.56 0.67
N THR A 130 4.07 -6.08 0.59
CA THR A 130 4.86 -5.73 1.76
C THR A 130 5.29 -4.28 1.62
N VAL A 131 4.97 -3.46 2.63
CA VAL A 131 5.44 -2.08 2.69
C VAL A 131 6.59 -2.01 3.69
N GLU A 132 7.74 -1.55 3.25
CA GLU A 132 8.91 -1.39 4.09
C GLU A 132 9.16 0.08 4.41
N ARG A 133 9.76 0.32 5.58
CA ARG A 133 10.27 1.62 5.99
C ARG A 133 11.78 1.63 5.85
N GLU A 134 12.35 2.68 5.26
CA GLU A 134 13.79 2.84 5.15
C GLU A 134 14.45 2.80 6.53
N GLY A 135 15.40 1.92 6.70
CA GLY A 135 16.10 1.73 7.97
C GLY A 135 15.34 0.94 9.03
N GLY A 136 14.15 0.43 8.72
CA GLY A 136 13.36 -0.38 9.64
C GLY A 136 13.67 -1.87 9.52
N ASP A 137 13.51 -2.59 10.64
CA ASP A 137 13.79 -4.04 10.70
C ASP A 137 12.57 -4.88 10.30
N TRP A 138 11.36 -4.31 10.40
CA TRP A 138 10.10 -5.01 10.17
C TRP A 138 9.25 -4.27 9.15
N PRO A 139 8.43 -4.99 8.36
CA PRO A 139 7.48 -4.34 7.48
C PRO A 139 6.48 -3.50 8.29
N VAL A 140 6.04 -2.40 7.70
CA VAL A 140 5.06 -1.50 8.32
C VAL A 140 3.63 -1.83 7.91
N CYS A 141 3.47 -2.57 6.81
CA CYS A 141 2.19 -3.11 6.36
C CYS A 141 2.43 -4.38 5.57
N VAL A 142 1.63 -5.39 5.84
CA VAL A 142 1.56 -6.62 5.02
C VAL A 142 0.10 -6.81 4.67
N ALA A 143 -0.20 -6.95 3.38
CA ALA A 143 -1.58 -7.02 2.92
C ALA A 143 -1.74 -7.99 1.75
N GLU A 144 -2.90 -8.63 1.69
CA GLU A 144 -3.36 -9.33 0.50
C GLU A 144 -4.47 -8.50 -0.13
N LEU A 145 -4.13 -7.81 -1.23
CA LEU A 145 -5.06 -6.96 -1.97
C LEU A 145 -5.63 -7.73 -3.15
N ILE A 146 -6.93 -7.62 -3.35
CA ILE A 146 -7.61 -8.21 -4.49
C ILE A 146 -8.05 -7.08 -5.41
N THR A 147 -7.58 -7.12 -6.66
CA THR A 147 -7.99 -6.16 -7.70
C THR A 147 -8.64 -6.91 -8.86
N GLN A 148 -9.67 -6.29 -9.43
CA GLN A 148 -10.34 -6.80 -10.62
C GLN A 148 -10.04 -5.87 -11.79
N HIS A 149 -9.71 -6.45 -12.93
CA HIS A 149 -9.29 -5.74 -14.12
C HIS A 149 -10.17 -6.17 -15.30
N TYR A 150 -10.77 -5.20 -15.96
CA TYR A 150 -11.73 -5.43 -17.04
C TYR A 150 -11.19 -4.96 -18.38
N ASP A 151 -11.34 -5.80 -19.40
CA ASP A 151 -10.89 -5.54 -20.78
C ASP A 151 -11.68 -4.44 -21.48
#